data_19e1cd1571475f87131b0465bcb9778b
#
_entry.id   19e1cd1571475f87131b0465bcb9778b
#
_cell.length_a   1.000
_cell.length_b   1.000
_cell.length_c   1.000
_cell.angle_alpha   90.00
_cell.angle_beta   90.00
_cell.angle_gamma   90.00
#
_symmetry.space_group_name_H-M   'P 1'
#
loop_
_entity.id
_entity.type
_entity.pdbx_description
1 polymer ?
#
loop_
_entity_poly.entity_id
_entity_poly.type
_entity_poly.pdbx_seq_one_letter_code
_entity_poly.pdbx_strand_id
1 'polypeptide(L)'
;MTEKNSMIKTKNTNLFDFREETLTGTIINYFQHCKRQCWLFAHKINLEDNSELVKIGKAIHEAKETQEVEIDNIKIDKISDEYLTEIKKSDADLNACKFQILFYLQKLKRKGIIRKGRLEVVEKKTGSRKIHVYELDELAEKELNEAKSATLELLNQPTVPNVENGKKCSKCAYFSYCNI
;
A
#
# COMPACT_ATOMS: atom_id res chain seq x y z
N MET A 1 5.90 -38.46 -45.88
CA MET A 1 6.11 -38.50 -44.42
C MET A 1 6.36 -37.07 -43.97
N THR A 2 5.32 -36.42 -43.45
CA THR A 2 5.33 -35.01 -43.03
C THR A 2 5.19 -34.99 -41.53
N GLU A 3 6.29 -34.73 -40.81
CA GLU A 3 6.29 -34.55 -39.37
C GLU A 3 5.61 -33.22 -39.01
N LYS A 4 4.48 -33.29 -38.33
CA LYS A 4 3.82 -32.16 -37.70
C LYS A 4 4.55 -31.83 -36.40
N ASN A 5 5.37 -30.77 -36.44
CA ASN A 5 5.98 -30.18 -35.27
C ASN A 5 4.88 -29.43 -34.45
N SER A 6 4.32 -30.10 -33.45
CA SER A 6 3.38 -29.48 -32.55
C SER A 6 4.17 -28.63 -31.53
N MET A 7 4.23 -27.32 -31.75
CA MET A 7 4.69 -26.37 -30.76
C MET A 7 3.77 -26.44 -29.51
N ILE A 8 4.26 -27.07 -28.48
CA ILE A 8 3.67 -26.97 -27.14
C ILE A 8 3.84 -25.54 -26.67
N LYS A 9 2.79 -24.73 -26.81
CA LYS A 9 2.71 -23.44 -26.14
C LYS A 9 2.61 -23.72 -24.63
N THR A 10 3.72 -23.62 -23.91
CA THR A 10 3.72 -23.57 -22.46
C THR A 10 2.91 -22.35 -22.06
N LYS A 11 1.70 -22.56 -21.58
CA LYS A 11 0.93 -21.53 -20.88
C LYS A 11 1.73 -21.20 -19.62
N ASN A 12 2.40 -20.06 -19.64
CA ASN A 12 2.94 -19.46 -18.42
C ASN A 12 1.73 -19.07 -17.55
N THR A 13 1.26 -20.00 -16.74
CA THR A 13 0.27 -19.70 -15.71
C THR A 13 1.00 -18.91 -14.63
N ASN A 14 0.97 -17.58 -14.73
CA ASN A 14 1.29 -16.75 -13.59
C ASN A 14 0.39 -17.21 -12.44
N LEU A 15 0.98 -17.71 -11.38
CA LEU A 15 0.28 -18.21 -10.19
C LEU A 15 -0.55 -17.09 -9.51
N PHE A 16 -0.22 -15.85 -9.82
CA PHE A 16 -0.90 -14.64 -9.34
C PHE A 16 -1.27 -13.77 -10.55
N ASP A 17 -2.54 -13.41 -10.67
CA ASP A 17 -3.09 -12.47 -11.66
C ASP A 17 -3.61 -11.24 -10.88
N PHE A 18 -2.72 -10.28 -10.64
CA PHE A 18 -3.08 -9.06 -9.94
C PHE A 18 -3.81 -8.10 -10.87
N ARG A 19 -4.98 -7.65 -10.44
CA ARG A 19 -5.86 -6.71 -11.15
C ARG A 19 -6.17 -5.50 -10.27
N GLU A 20 -6.82 -4.49 -10.83
CA GLU A 20 -7.13 -3.26 -10.08
C GLU A 20 -7.94 -3.54 -8.79
N GLU A 21 -8.83 -4.53 -8.83
CA GLU A 21 -9.65 -4.93 -7.68
C GLU A 21 -8.83 -5.52 -6.53
N THR A 22 -7.64 -6.05 -6.81
CA THR A 22 -6.73 -6.60 -5.78
C THR A 22 -5.90 -5.54 -5.10
N LEU A 23 -5.85 -4.32 -5.65
CA LEU A 23 -5.09 -3.22 -5.05
C LEU A 23 -5.77 -2.75 -3.75
N THR A 24 -4.94 -2.59 -2.72
CA THR A 24 -5.32 -2.00 -1.43
C THR A 24 -4.49 -0.75 -1.15
N GLY A 25 -4.97 0.08 -0.21
CA GLY A 25 -4.19 1.25 0.22
C GLY A 25 -2.80 0.88 0.75
N THR A 26 -2.68 -0.26 1.44
CA THR A 26 -1.39 -0.79 1.93
C THR A 26 -0.45 -1.15 0.77
N ILE A 27 -0.95 -1.81 -0.27
CA ILE A 27 -0.16 -2.15 -1.46
C ILE A 27 0.35 -0.87 -2.14
N ILE A 28 -0.52 0.13 -2.33
CA ILE A 28 -0.15 1.43 -2.92
C ILE A 28 0.89 2.15 -2.05
N ASN A 29 0.71 2.14 -0.73
CA ASN A 29 1.68 2.70 0.21
C ASN A 29 3.05 2.01 0.07
N TYR A 30 3.08 0.69 0.08
CA TYR A 30 4.32 -0.08 -0.05
C TYR A 30 4.99 0.11 -1.41
N PHE A 31 4.23 0.26 -2.49
CA PHE A 31 4.78 0.56 -3.81
C PHE A 31 5.57 1.87 -3.81
N GLN A 32 5.08 2.90 -3.13
CA GLN A 32 5.79 4.17 -2.98
C GLN A 32 7.00 4.04 -2.04
N HIS A 33 6.88 3.22 -1.00
CA HIS A 33 7.92 3.06 0.01
C HIS A 33 9.08 2.17 -0.45
N CYS A 34 8.80 0.96 -0.95
CA CYS A 34 9.79 -0.03 -1.38
C CYS A 34 9.15 -1.06 -2.32
N LYS A 35 9.65 -1.15 -3.55
CA LYS A 35 9.12 -2.07 -4.58
C LYS A 35 9.21 -3.54 -4.15
N ARG A 36 10.32 -3.93 -3.54
CA ARG A 36 10.53 -5.30 -3.04
C ARG A 36 9.55 -5.64 -1.91
N GLN A 37 9.37 -4.74 -0.94
CA GLN A 37 8.37 -4.93 0.14
C GLN A 37 6.97 -5.05 -0.41
N CYS A 38 6.58 -4.21 -1.38
CA CYS A 38 5.30 -4.25 -2.05
C CYS A 38 5.05 -5.62 -2.70
N TRP A 39 6.02 -6.12 -3.46
CA TRP A 39 5.93 -7.41 -4.13
C TRP A 39 5.81 -8.57 -3.13
N LEU A 40 6.69 -8.64 -2.13
CA LEU A 40 6.67 -9.67 -1.09
C LEU A 40 5.33 -9.69 -0.34
N PHE A 41 4.84 -8.51 0.06
CA PHE A 41 3.56 -8.39 0.76
C PHE A 41 2.39 -8.91 -0.08
N ALA A 42 2.27 -8.47 -1.34
CA ALA A 42 1.18 -8.87 -2.21
C ALA A 42 1.18 -10.37 -2.51
N HIS A 43 2.37 -10.99 -2.62
CA HIS A 43 2.53 -12.42 -2.82
C HIS A 43 2.42 -13.24 -1.52
N LYS A 44 1.97 -12.63 -0.42
CA LYS A 44 1.77 -13.29 0.89
C LYS A 44 3.05 -13.86 1.51
N ILE A 45 4.21 -13.36 1.10
CA ILE A 45 5.50 -13.66 1.74
C ILE A 45 5.66 -12.65 2.87
N ASN A 46 4.94 -12.88 3.98
CA ASN A 46 4.83 -11.94 5.09
C ASN A 46 5.71 -12.36 6.26
N LEU A 47 6.72 -11.53 6.60
CA LEU A 47 7.38 -11.58 7.91
C LEU A 47 6.82 -10.53 8.88
N GLU A 48 5.85 -9.74 8.44
CA GLU A 48 5.27 -8.68 9.27
C GLU A 48 4.75 -9.21 10.60
N ASP A 49 4.17 -10.41 10.60
CA ASP A 49 3.62 -11.04 11.81
C ASP A 49 4.68 -11.38 12.85
N ASN A 50 5.95 -11.46 12.48
CA ASN A 50 7.08 -11.72 13.39
C ASN A 50 7.79 -10.44 13.89
N SER A 51 7.48 -9.28 13.31
CA SER A 51 8.06 -8.00 13.72
C SER A 51 7.35 -7.42 14.93
N GLU A 52 8.08 -7.18 16.02
CA GLU A 52 7.54 -6.51 17.23
C GLU A 52 6.98 -5.12 16.92
N LEU A 53 7.60 -4.37 15.99
CA LEU A 53 7.13 -3.05 15.58
C LEU A 53 5.77 -3.13 14.86
N VAL A 54 5.56 -4.18 14.07
CA VAL A 54 4.28 -4.44 13.41
C VAL A 54 3.24 -4.90 14.41
N LYS A 55 3.59 -5.79 15.35
CA LYS A 55 2.69 -6.21 16.44
C LYS A 55 2.24 -5.03 17.29
N ILE A 56 3.15 -4.14 17.66
CA ILE A 56 2.83 -2.89 18.38
C ILE A 56 1.93 -2.00 17.52
N GLY A 57 2.18 -1.89 16.20
CA GLY A 57 1.33 -1.17 15.26
C GLY A 57 -0.09 -1.75 15.23
N LYS A 58 -0.22 -3.06 15.06
CA LYS A 58 -1.51 -3.77 15.06
C LYS A 58 -2.25 -3.60 16.39
N ALA A 59 -1.60 -3.83 17.54
CA ALA A 59 -2.22 -3.67 18.86
C ALA A 59 -2.76 -2.25 19.13
N ILE A 60 -2.16 -1.23 18.53
CA ILE A 60 -2.64 0.15 18.66
C ILE A 60 -3.80 0.42 17.69
N HIS A 61 -3.82 -0.20 16.52
CA HIS A 61 -4.99 -0.19 15.64
C HIS A 61 -6.16 -0.91 16.29
N GLU A 62 -5.95 -2.12 16.82
CA GLU A 62 -6.97 -2.88 17.58
C GLU A 62 -7.55 -2.11 18.75
N ALA A 63 -6.74 -1.36 19.50
CA ALA A 63 -7.21 -0.48 20.57
C ALA A 63 -8.06 0.72 20.07
N LYS A 64 -8.06 0.99 18.76
CA LYS A 64 -8.83 2.06 18.10
C LYS A 64 -10.00 1.55 17.26
N GLU A 65 -10.22 0.26 17.18
CA GLU A 65 -11.21 -0.40 16.31
C GLU A 65 -12.66 0.14 16.47
N THR A 66 -12.96 0.88 17.52
CA THR A 66 -14.29 1.49 17.70
C THR A 66 -14.59 2.64 16.73
N GLN A 67 -13.65 3.07 15.88
CA GLN A 67 -13.83 4.17 14.93
C GLN A 67 -13.42 3.83 13.48
N GLU A 68 -12.86 2.64 13.21
CA GLU A 68 -12.51 2.24 11.85
C GLU A 68 -13.78 2.02 11.00
N VAL A 69 -13.77 2.59 9.81
CA VAL A 69 -14.83 2.41 8.81
C VAL A 69 -14.29 1.53 7.69
N GLU A 70 -14.92 0.39 7.47
CA GLU A 70 -14.58 -0.48 6.34
C GLU A 70 -15.52 -0.18 5.17
N ILE A 71 -14.95 0.17 4.02
CA ILE A 71 -15.68 0.38 2.77
C ILE A 71 -15.00 -0.46 1.69
N ASP A 72 -15.69 -1.48 1.18
CA ASP A 72 -15.13 -2.52 0.30
C ASP A 72 -13.91 -3.19 0.95
N ASN A 73 -12.73 -3.05 0.33
CA ASN A 73 -11.46 -3.60 0.80
C ASN A 73 -10.52 -2.53 1.39
N ILE A 74 -11.07 -1.38 1.81
CA ILE A 74 -10.30 -0.31 2.45
C ILE A 74 -10.74 -0.13 3.89
N LYS A 75 -9.74 -0.02 4.79
CA LYS A 75 -9.93 0.35 6.18
C LYS A 75 -9.47 1.79 6.38
N ILE A 76 -10.35 2.59 6.94
CA ILE A 76 -10.16 4.03 7.14
C ILE A 76 -10.16 4.29 8.64
N ASP A 77 -9.12 4.94 9.17
CA ASP A 77 -9.01 5.24 10.59
C ASP A 77 -10.18 6.10 11.09
N LYS A 78 -10.61 7.07 10.28
CA LYS A 78 -11.74 7.94 10.61
C LYS A 78 -12.30 8.62 9.37
N ILE A 79 -13.64 8.72 9.29
CA ILE A 79 -14.34 9.49 8.27
C ILE A 79 -15.30 10.50 8.91
N SER A 80 -15.36 11.69 8.35
CA SER A 80 -16.32 12.74 8.69
C SER A 80 -16.96 13.30 7.44
N ASP A 81 -17.85 14.29 7.57
CA ASP A 81 -18.52 14.91 6.42
C ASP A 81 -17.55 15.63 5.48
N GLU A 82 -16.40 16.06 5.97
CA GLU A 82 -15.41 16.79 5.18
C GLU A 82 -14.15 15.96 4.89
N TYR A 83 -13.71 15.14 5.86
CA TYR A 83 -12.40 14.47 5.80
C TYR A 83 -12.48 12.95 5.91
N LEU A 84 -11.68 12.29 5.08
CA LEU A 84 -11.12 10.96 5.35
C LEU A 84 -9.79 11.17 6.09
N THR A 85 -9.65 10.63 7.29
CA THR A 85 -8.45 10.81 8.12
C THR A 85 -7.69 9.51 8.26
N GLU A 86 -6.38 9.57 8.02
CA GLU A 86 -5.38 8.53 8.27
C GLU A 86 -4.44 9.02 9.38
N ILE A 87 -4.11 8.16 10.35
CA ILE A 87 -3.29 8.50 11.51
C ILE A 87 -1.99 7.69 11.47
N LYS A 88 -0.86 8.39 11.46
CA LYS A 88 0.48 7.77 11.48
C LYS A 88 1.30 8.24 12.67
N LYS A 89 2.23 7.39 13.12
CA LYS A 89 3.16 7.68 14.24
C LYS A 89 4.50 8.22 13.78
N SER A 90 4.68 8.41 12.49
CA SER A 90 5.93 8.86 11.90
C SER A 90 5.64 9.54 10.58
N ASP A 91 6.38 10.59 10.30
CA ASP A 91 6.44 11.29 9.03
C ASP A 91 7.53 10.74 8.09
N ALA A 92 8.03 9.53 8.37
CA ALA A 92 9.17 8.94 7.67
C ALA A 92 8.94 8.77 6.16
N ASP A 93 7.69 8.61 5.72
CA ASP A 93 7.34 8.50 4.31
C ASP A 93 5.98 9.15 4.01
N LEU A 94 5.98 10.48 3.99
CA LEU A 94 4.77 11.27 3.69
C LEU A 94 4.24 11.01 2.27
N ASN A 95 5.13 10.71 1.31
CA ASN A 95 4.71 10.42 -0.06
C ASN A 95 3.91 9.11 -0.13
N ALA A 96 4.37 8.06 0.53
CA ALA A 96 3.65 6.80 0.60
C ALA A 96 2.27 6.97 1.27
N CYS A 97 2.20 7.77 2.34
CA CYS A 97 0.93 8.10 3.00
C CYS A 97 0.00 8.94 2.11
N LYS A 98 0.55 9.91 1.35
CA LYS A 98 -0.21 10.70 0.35
C LYS A 98 -0.92 9.75 -0.63
N PHE A 99 -0.18 8.85 -1.27
CA PHE A 99 -0.74 7.95 -2.26
C PHE A 99 -1.77 6.97 -1.68
N GLN A 100 -1.58 6.51 -0.45
CA GLN A 100 -2.59 5.71 0.26
C GLN A 100 -3.90 6.49 0.43
N ILE A 101 -3.82 7.73 0.88
CA ILE A 101 -4.99 8.61 1.05
C ILE A 101 -5.66 8.89 -0.29
N LEU A 102 -4.90 9.25 -1.33
CA LEU A 102 -5.46 9.48 -2.68
C LEU A 102 -6.20 8.25 -3.20
N PHE A 103 -5.67 7.05 -2.96
CA PHE A 103 -6.33 5.79 -3.32
C PHE A 103 -7.69 5.64 -2.61
N TYR A 104 -7.75 5.95 -1.31
CA TYR A 104 -9.00 5.93 -0.56
C TYR A 104 -10.00 6.98 -1.05
N LEU A 105 -9.54 8.21 -1.33
CA LEU A 105 -10.38 9.27 -1.90
C LEU A 105 -10.95 8.87 -3.25
N GLN A 106 -10.16 8.21 -4.12
CA GLN A 106 -10.64 7.72 -5.42
C GLN A 106 -11.71 6.63 -5.24
N LYS A 107 -11.54 5.71 -4.30
CA LYS A 107 -12.56 4.68 -3.98
C LYS A 107 -13.86 5.32 -3.50
N LEU A 108 -13.79 6.32 -2.61
CA LEU A 108 -14.96 7.08 -2.14
C LEU A 108 -15.64 7.85 -3.30
N LYS A 109 -14.86 8.54 -4.13
CA LYS A 109 -15.35 9.29 -5.30
C LYS A 109 -16.15 8.39 -6.25
N ARG A 110 -15.69 7.16 -6.50
CA ARG A 110 -16.41 6.16 -7.31
C ARG A 110 -17.76 5.74 -6.72
N LYS A 111 -17.97 5.93 -5.41
CA LYS A 111 -19.24 5.71 -4.70
C LYS A 111 -20.07 6.99 -4.54
N GLY A 112 -19.67 8.08 -5.18
CA GLY A 112 -20.35 9.37 -5.07
C GLY A 112 -20.04 10.14 -3.79
N ILE A 113 -19.05 9.71 -2.99
CA ILE A 113 -18.65 10.35 -1.74
C ILE A 113 -17.42 11.22 -1.98
N ILE A 114 -17.57 12.54 -1.93
CA ILE A 114 -16.46 13.48 -2.10
C ILE A 114 -15.95 13.92 -0.72
N ARG A 115 -14.66 13.72 -0.49
CA ARG A 115 -13.97 14.09 0.76
C ARG A 115 -12.58 14.64 0.46
N LYS A 116 -12.01 15.38 1.44
CA LYS A 116 -10.57 15.71 1.48
C LYS A 116 -9.85 14.64 2.29
N GLY A 117 -8.60 14.40 1.97
CA GLY A 117 -7.73 13.50 2.73
C GLY A 117 -7.00 14.27 3.82
N ARG A 118 -6.97 13.73 5.03
CA ARG A 118 -6.26 14.29 6.17
C ARG A 118 -5.30 13.26 6.74
N LEU A 119 -4.01 13.58 6.75
CA LEU A 119 -2.99 12.79 7.41
C LEU A 119 -2.64 13.46 8.75
N GLU A 120 -2.86 12.76 9.84
CA GLU A 120 -2.42 13.17 11.18
C GLU A 120 -1.17 12.36 11.56
N VAL A 121 -0.05 13.05 11.71
CA VAL A 121 1.20 12.46 12.22
C VAL A 121 1.34 12.82 13.70
N VAL A 122 1.32 11.79 14.55
CA VAL A 122 1.43 11.97 16.01
C VAL A 122 2.87 11.75 16.44
N GLU A 123 3.53 12.78 16.94
CA GLU A 123 4.89 12.67 17.48
C GLU A 123 4.90 11.89 18.79
N LYS A 124 5.72 10.83 18.85
CA LYS A 124 5.79 9.92 20.02
C LYS A 124 6.21 10.60 21.32
N LYS A 125 7.07 11.62 21.26
CA LYS A 125 7.66 12.26 22.44
C LYS A 125 6.79 13.37 23.04
N THR A 126 6.16 14.16 22.18
CA THR A 126 5.44 15.38 22.58
C THR A 126 3.93 15.19 22.52
N GLY A 127 3.43 14.16 21.83
CA GLY A 127 2.02 14.00 21.53
C GLY A 127 1.50 15.05 20.53
N SER A 128 2.37 15.94 20.04
CA SER A 128 1.98 16.96 19.06
C SER A 128 1.54 16.30 17.76
N ARG A 129 0.61 16.97 17.05
CA ARG A 129 0.06 16.48 15.79
C ARG A 129 0.45 17.40 14.66
N LYS A 130 1.06 16.85 13.63
CA LYS A 130 1.22 17.52 12.33
C LYS A 130 0.10 17.06 11.41
N ILE A 131 -0.52 18.00 10.72
CA ILE A 131 -1.64 17.73 9.83
C ILE A 131 -1.24 18.10 8.41
N HIS A 132 -1.46 17.16 7.48
CA HIS A 132 -1.33 17.38 6.05
C HIS A 132 -2.68 17.12 5.40
N VAL A 133 -3.10 18.01 4.49
CA VAL A 133 -4.37 17.88 3.77
C VAL A 133 -4.07 17.62 2.30
N TYR A 134 -4.80 16.67 1.70
CA TYR A 134 -4.69 16.28 0.31
C TYR A 134 -6.06 16.33 -0.34
N GLU A 135 -6.10 16.75 -1.60
CA GLU A 135 -7.30 16.74 -2.44
C GLU A 135 -7.05 15.85 -3.66
N LEU A 136 -8.11 15.19 -4.13
CA LEU A 136 -8.05 14.38 -5.33
C LEU A 136 -8.46 15.25 -6.53
N ASP A 137 -7.59 16.19 -6.90
CA ASP A 137 -7.72 16.97 -8.15
C ASP A 137 -7.31 16.14 -9.38
N GLU A 138 -7.43 16.71 -10.56
CA GLU A 138 -7.12 16.02 -11.83
C GLU A 138 -5.66 15.55 -11.91
N LEU A 139 -4.73 16.37 -11.41
CA LEU A 139 -3.30 16.03 -11.41
C LEU A 139 -3.01 14.87 -10.43
N ALA A 140 -3.52 14.96 -9.20
CA ALA A 140 -3.38 13.91 -8.20
C ALA A 140 -4.03 12.60 -8.66
N GLU A 141 -5.18 12.65 -9.33
CA GLU A 141 -5.84 11.48 -9.88
C GLU A 141 -5.03 10.84 -11.02
N LYS A 142 -4.41 11.65 -11.87
CA LYS A 142 -3.49 11.17 -12.91
C LYS A 142 -2.27 10.48 -12.30
N GLU A 143 -1.58 11.15 -11.36
CA GLU A 143 -0.43 10.58 -10.65
C GLU A 143 -0.78 9.25 -9.97
N LEU A 144 -1.95 9.17 -9.34
CA LEU A 144 -2.44 7.96 -8.71
C LEU A 144 -2.68 6.84 -9.73
N ASN A 145 -3.29 7.13 -10.87
CA ASN A 145 -3.57 6.12 -11.89
C ASN A 145 -2.27 5.59 -12.51
N GLU A 146 -1.28 6.43 -12.74
CA GLU A 146 0.07 6.03 -13.16
C GLU A 146 0.73 5.11 -12.11
N ALA A 147 0.65 5.48 -10.83
CA ALA A 147 1.17 4.66 -9.74
C ALA A 147 0.46 3.30 -9.63
N LYS A 148 -0.86 3.24 -9.83
CA LYS A 148 -1.64 1.99 -9.85
C LYS A 148 -1.21 1.08 -10.99
N SER A 149 -1.06 1.63 -12.20
CA SER A 149 -0.60 0.87 -13.37
C SER A 149 0.79 0.30 -13.15
N ALA A 150 1.73 1.11 -12.67
CA ALA A 150 3.08 0.68 -12.35
C ALA A 150 3.12 -0.35 -11.19
N THR A 151 2.19 -0.23 -10.23
CA THR A 151 2.04 -1.23 -9.15
C THR A 151 1.61 -2.58 -9.73
N LEU A 152 0.60 -2.61 -10.60
CA LEU A 152 0.13 -3.85 -11.22
C LEU A 152 1.22 -4.49 -12.10
N GLU A 153 1.96 -3.68 -12.85
CA GLU A 153 3.11 -4.16 -13.63
C GLU A 153 4.15 -4.83 -12.71
N LEU A 154 4.51 -4.19 -11.61
CA LEU A 154 5.43 -4.74 -10.62
C LEU A 154 4.93 -6.06 -10.04
N LEU A 155 3.66 -6.12 -9.62
CA LEU A 155 3.11 -7.30 -8.94
C LEU A 155 2.98 -8.51 -9.88
N ASN A 156 2.79 -8.28 -11.17
CA ASN A 156 2.71 -9.34 -12.18
C ASN A 156 4.08 -9.78 -12.71
N GLN A 157 5.19 -9.20 -12.22
CA GLN A 157 6.53 -9.69 -12.53
C GLN A 157 6.77 -11.06 -11.89
N PRO A 158 7.39 -12.01 -12.62
CA PRO A 158 7.62 -13.36 -12.09
C PRO A 158 8.70 -13.43 -11.02
N THR A 159 9.49 -12.39 -10.87
CA THR A 159 10.64 -12.35 -9.97
C THR A 159 10.53 -11.20 -8.99
N VAL A 160 11.00 -11.44 -7.76
CA VAL A 160 11.06 -10.41 -6.74
C VAL A 160 12.01 -9.27 -7.15
N PRO A 161 11.64 -7.99 -7.00
CA PRO A 161 12.52 -6.87 -7.28
C PRO A 161 13.83 -6.90 -6.50
N ASN A 162 14.87 -6.29 -7.03
CA ASN A 162 16.17 -6.17 -6.36
C ASN A 162 16.07 -5.45 -5.01
N VAL A 163 17.02 -5.74 -4.13
CA VAL A 163 17.12 -5.07 -2.83
C VAL A 163 17.53 -3.61 -3.01
N GLU A 164 16.74 -2.70 -2.43
CA GLU A 164 17.08 -1.28 -2.33
C GLU A 164 17.80 -1.06 -0.98
N ASN A 165 19.14 -0.96 -1.00
CA ASN A 165 19.88 -0.67 0.22
C ASN A 165 19.71 0.80 0.62
N GLY A 166 19.13 1.06 1.79
CA GLY A 166 18.90 2.41 2.29
C GLY A 166 18.70 2.46 3.81
N LYS A 167 18.74 3.66 4.38
CA LYS A 167 18.55 3.87 5.84
C LYS A 167 17.23 3.30 6.37
N LYS A 168 16.19 3.23 5.53
CA LYS A 168 14.87 2.66 5.88
C LYS A 168 14.93 1.14 6.13
N CYS A 169 15.91 0.45 5.52
CA CYS A 169 15.99 -1.01 5.57
C CYS A 169 16.29 -1.56 6.97
N SER A 170 17.12 -0.88 7.76
CA SER A 170 17.52 -1.33 9.10
C SER A 170 16.36 -1.51 10.09
N LYS A 171 15.20 -0.88 9.83
CA LYS A 171 13.97 -0.99 10.63
C LYS A 171 12.82 -1.66 9.87
N CYS A 172 13.10 -2.21 8.70
CA CYS A 172 12.10 -2.84 7.86
C CYS A 172 11.78 -4.25 8.37
N ALA A 173 10.50 -4.61 8.45
CA ALA A 173 10.07 -5.96 8.83
C ALA A 173 10.60 -7.06 7.88
N TYR A 174 10.93 -6.68 6.64
CA TYR A 174 11.48 -7.59 5.62
C TYR A 174 13.01 -7.61 5.56
N PHE A 175 13.70 -6.98 6.53
CA PHE A 175 15.17 -6.87 6.53
C PHE A 175 15.85 -8.24 6.37
N SER A 176 15.38 -9.27 7.06
CA SER A 176 15.93 -10.62 6.98
C SER A 176 15.85 -11.23 5.59
N TYR A 177 14.77 -10.97 4.83
CA TYR A 177 14.63 -11.44 3.44
C TYR A 177 15.51 -10.69 2.44
N CYS A 178 15.98 -9.52 2.81
CA CYS A 178 16.80 -8.68 1.94
C CYS A 178 18.30 -8.94 2.14
N ASN A 179 18.69 -9.57 3.27
CA ASN A 179 20.09 -9.73 3.69
C ASN A 179 20.45 -11.20 3.94
N ILE A 180 19.81 -12.10 3.20
CA ILE A 180 20.17 -13.52 3.12
C ILE A 180 21.28 -13.70 2.10
#